data_688b155d3be1e2390e88287dad1d9b7c
#
_entry.id   688b155d3be1e2390e88287dad1d9b7c
#
_cell.length_a   1.000
_cell.length_b   1.000
_cell.length_c   1.000
_cell.angle_alpha   90.00
_cell.angle_beta   90.00
_cell.angle_gamma   90.00
#
_symmetry.space_group_name_H-M   'P 1'
#
loop_
_entity.id
_entity.type
_entity.pdbx_description
1 polymer ?
#
loop_
_entity_poly.entity_id
_entity_poly.type
_entity_poly.pdbx_seq_one_letter_code
_entity_poly.pdbx_strand_id
1 'polypeptide(L)'
;YEIVKVQPGSEQDMDTLRKLDRTLEQRLDYLKEPRGLRDSGYLLVNPGNLRRVKRFLAEHRLHFDAKPLYVPSTRKRRALQQNNPLNSNEILSNYLGYEDQMQFVDRIAAAHPNIVKIKTIINSTERRPIKMMQFGYPSTTGEAKPIIWIDAGIHSREWISYSVALFFIQQLAQNPKYLPALKLIDIVIVPNANPDGYEFSRHTNRLWRKTRSKHENDRCYGTDGNRNYPFNWGQAGVEWNPCSEIYPGPKTESEPEVVGLIREMTSQKDNIKVYISLHSFGQQILYPWGYKTHTYPLDVMDLKSVGMKMSDAIRQYGGTIYSVVNSADSLYAASGASDDWAKSIGIKYAYTIELSPSDMSQNNEGFVLDESQISRVCNEMLPALDVLINTTLSEFLGQSVSLSSILYPHFPSTYPLITNELIYPPTLCAVPEKKGLIGFSKTTRSISAILFFFRTFLCIQTASYHFNHSLHLDLLNHKLITRTNINPREEKPTTIPTNKFGMVKKG
;
A
#
# COMPACT_ATOMS: atom_id res chain seq x y z
N TYR A 1 7.80 -24.37 7.10
CA TYR A 1 7.16 -23.85 5.91
C TYR A 1 8.08 -23.96 4.70
N GLU A 2 7.50 -24.12 3.52
CA GLU A 2 8.25 -23.96 2.27
C GLU A 2 7.49 -22.98 1.36
N ILE A 3 8.27 -22.28 0.56
CA ILE A 3 7.74 -21.46 -0.53
C ILE A 3 7.81 -22.34 -1.77
N VAL A 4 6.64 -22.58 -2.35
CA VAL A 4 6.52 -23.34 -3.58
C VAL A 4 6.21 -22.36 -4.71
N LYS A 5 7.21 -22.12 -5.56
CA LYS A 5 7.04 -21.36 -6.79
C LYS A 5 6.41 -22.26 -7.83
N VAL A 6 5.32 -21.85 -8.44
CA VAL A 6 4.65 -22.54 -9.53
C VAL A 6 4.60 -21.66 -10.77
N GLN A 7 4.75 -22.23 -11.96
CA GLN A 7 4.68 -21.48 -13.21
C GLN A 7 3.76 -22.22 -14.20
N PRO A 8 2.49 -21.78 -14.32
CA PRO A 8 1.56 -22.40 -15.25
C PRO A 8 1.99 -22.16 -16.70
N GLY A 9 2.02 -23.20 -17.49
CA GLY A 9 2.35 -23.17 -18.93
C GLY A 9 1.11 -23.18 -19.82
N SER A 10 -0.07 -23.50 -19.27
CA SER A 10 -1.33 -23.63 -19.98
C SER A 10 -2.52 -23.19 -19.12
N GLU A 11 -3.66 -22.91 -19.75
CA GLU A 11 -4.93 -22.66 -19.04
C GLU A 11 -5.36 -23.85 -18.19
N GLN A 12 -5.04 -25.06 -18.64
CA GLN A 12 -5.29 -26.28 -17.86
C GLN A 12 -4.47 -26.30 -16.56
N ASP A 13 -3.25 -25.76 -16.57
CA ASP A 13 -2.42 -25.64 -15.37
C ASP A 13 -3.05 -24.62 -14.38
N MET A 14 -3.58 -23.51 -14.89
CA MET A 14 -4.31 -22.55 -14.06
C MET A 14 -5.53 -23.17 -13.40
N ASP A 15 -6.32 -23.96 -14.15
CA ASP A 15 -7.47 -24.67 -13.60
C ASP A 15 -7.05 -25.75 -12.59
N THR A 16 -5.90 -26.36 -12.81
CA THR A 16 -5.34 -27.36 -11.91
C THR A 16 -4.91 -26.74 -10.58
N LEU A 17 -4.30 -25.55 -10.60
CA LEU A 17 -3.97 -24.80 -9.39
C LEU A 17 -5.24 -24.39 -8.61
N ARG A 18 -6.29 -23.95 -9.29
CA ARG A 18 -7.60 -23.68 -8.67
C ARG A 18 -8.23 -24.94 -8.04
N LYS A 19 -8.04 -26.13 -8.67
CA LYS A 19 -8.48 -27.41 -8.11
C LYS A 19 -7.67 -27.79 -6.88
N LEU A 20 -6.34 -27.61 -6.88
CA LEU A 20 -5.49 -27.90 -5.74
C LEU A 20 -5.98 -27.11 -4.50
N ASP A 21 -6.27 -25.84 -4.67
CA ASP A 21 -6.75 -24.97 -3.60
C ASP A 21 -8.08 -25.48 -2.99
N ARG A 22 -8.99 -25.98 -3.82
CA ARG A 22 -10.29 -26.54 -3.37
C ARG A 22 -10.17 -27.90 -2.69
N THR A 23 -9.10 -28.65 -2.94
CA THR A 23 -8.93 -30.01 -2.40
C THR A 23 -8.26 -30.07 -1.04
N LEU A 24 -7.68 -28.96 -0.57
CA LEU A 24 -7.03 -28.86 0.71
C LEU A 24 -8.02 -28.40 1.79
N GLU A 25 -7.99 -29.06 2.95
CA GLU A 25 -8.80 -28.63 4.12
C GLU A 25 -8.44 -27.24 4.62
N GLN A 26 -7.15 -26.92 4.53
CA GLN A 26 -6.63 -25.56 4.70
C GLN A 26 -6.14 -25.09 3.34
N ARG A 27 -6.77 -24.04 2.83
CA ARG A 27 -6.40 -23.46 1.56
C ARG A 27 -4.95 -23.03 1.52
N LEU A 28 -4.43 -22.98 0.30
CA LEU A 28 -3.09 -22.49 0.04
C LEU A 28 -3.02 -21.00 0.37
N ASP A 29 -1.98 -20.61 1.06
CA ASP A 29 -1.67 -19.19 1.28
C ASP A 29 -0.85 -18.70 0.08
N TYR A 30 -1.54 -18.07 -0.87
CA TYR A 30 -0.89 -17.45 -2.01
C TYR A 30 -0.22 -16.16 -1.56
N LEU A 31 1.10 -16.14 -1.58
CA LEU A 31 1.89 -14.92 -1.44
C LEU A 31 1.79 -14.07 -2.72
N LYS A 32 1.64 -14.73 -3.86
CA LYS A 32 1.33 -14.16 -5.17
C LYS A 32 0.59 -15.21 -6.00
N GLU A 33 -0.61 -14.90 -6.47
CA GLU A 33 -1.29 -15.73 -7.46
C GLU A 33 -0.69 -15.53 -8.86
N PRO A 34 -0.54 -16.61 -9.67
CA PRO A 34 -0.16 -16.43 -11.06
C PRO A 34 -1.33 -15.76 -11.82
N ARG A 35 -1.05 -14.70 -12.58
CA ARG A 35 -2.06 -13.93 -13.32
C ARG A 35 -2.37 -14.45 -14.71
N GLY A 36 -1.53 -15.34 -15.21
CA GLY A 36 -1.66 -15.89 -16.54
C GLY A 36 -0.53 -16.84 -16.86
N LEU A 37 -0.48 -17.26 -18.12
CA LEU A 37 0.54 -18.20 -18.59
C LEU A 37 1.94 -17.62 -18.41
N ARG A 38 2.84 -18.43 -17.88
CA ARG A 38 4.24 -18.09 -17.59
C ARG A 38 4.47 -17.07 -16.47
N ASP A 39 3.42 -16.52 -15.85
CA ASP A 39 3.59 -15.78 -14.59
C ASP A 39 3.81 -16.75 -13.44
N SER A 40 4.74 -16.41 -12.56
CA SER A 40 5.04 -17.25 -11.40
C SER A 40 4.12 -16.94 -10.24
N GLY A 41 3.42 -17.96 -9.73
CA GLY A 41 2.77 -17.94 -8.43
C GLY A 41 3.71 -18.39 -7.32
N TYR A 42 3.49 -17.91 -6.11
CA TYR A 42 4.22 -18.31 -4.91
C TYR A 42 3.24 -18.75 -3.84
N LEU A 43 3.39 -19.98 -3.40
CA LEU A 43 2.56 -20.61 -2.37
C LEU A 43 3.38 -20.74 -1.09
N LEU A 44 2.83 -20.26 0.02
CA LEU A 44 3.36 -20.57 1.34
C LEU A 44 2.70 -21.87 1.83
N VAL A 45 3.47 -22.92 1.94
CA VAL A 45 2.94 -24.24 2.29
C VAL A 45 3.44 -24.65 3.67
N ASN A 46 2.50 -24.93 4.57
CA ASN A 46 2.84 -25.43 5.90
C ASN A 46 3.36 -26.86 5.83
N PRO A 47 4.15 -27.32 6.85
CA PRO A 47 4.74 -28.65 6.86
C PRO A 47 3.73 -29.79 6.74
N GLY A 48 2.51 -29.61 7.27
CA GLY A 48 1.45 -30.63 7.24
C GLY A 48 0.91 -30.89 5.83
N ASN A 49 0.85 -29.88 4.99
CA ASN A 49 0.33 -29.96 3.62
C ASN A 49 1.41 -30.18 2.57
N LEU A 50 2.68 -29.98 2.92
CA LEU A 50 3.78 -29.92 1.94
C LEU A 50 3.89 -31.17 1.05
N ARG A 51 3.82 -32.36 1.64
CA ARG A 51 3.91 -33.64 0.90
C ARG A 51 2.72 -33.77 -0.06
N ARG A 52 1.52 -33.38 0.36
CA ARG A 52 0.29 -33.44 -0.44
C ARG A 52 0.36 -32.47 -1.63
N VAL A 53 0.78 -31.25 -1.38
CA VAL A 53 0.96 -30.20 -2.42
C VAL A 53 1.98 -30.64 -3.46
N LYS A 54 3.19 -31.03 -3.04
CA LYS A 54 4.25 -31.47 -3.97
C LYS A 54 3.81 -32.69 -4.80
N ARG A 55 3.12 -33.65 -4.19
CA ARG A 55 2.59 -34.81 -4.89
C ARG A 55 1.56 -34.39 -5.96
N PHE A 56 0.60 -33.55 -5.59
CA PHE A 56 -0.42 -33.07 -6.50
C PHE A 56 0.19 -32.34 -7.71
N LEU A 57 1.13 -31.43 -7.47
CA LEU A 57 1.81 -30.68 -8.53
C LEU A 57 2.57 -31.64 -9.49
N ALA A 58 3.25 -32.63 -8.93
CA ALA A 58 3.98 -33.63 -9.72
C ALA A 58 3.05 -34.55 -10.54
N GLU A 59 1.96 -35.05 -9.96
CA GLU A 59 0.95 -35.88 -10.62
C GLU A 59 0.30 -35.17 -11.82
N HIS A 60 0.11 -33.84 -11.70
CA HIS A 60 -0.45 -33.01 -12.77
C HIS A 60 0.62 -32.38 -13.67
N ARG A 61 1.91 -32.76 -13.51
CA ARG A 61 3.04 -32.28 -14.30
C ARG A 61 3.23 -30.75 -14.30
N LEU A 62 2.76 -30.08 -13.26
CA LEU A 62 3.01 -28.65 -13.06
C LEU A 62 4.49 -28.42 -12.72
N HIS A 63 5.10 -27.47 -13.40
CA HIS A 63 6.48 -27.07 -13.06
C HIS A 63 6.49 -26.29 -11.74
N PHE A 64 7.28 -26.74 -10.77
CA PHE A 64 7.43 -26.06 -9.50
C PHE A 64 8.85 -26.15 -8.96
N ASP A 65 9.24 -25.15 -8.20
CA ASP A 65 10.45 -25.13 -7.36
C ASP A 65 10.03 -24.88 -5.91
N ALA A 66 10.62 -25.61 -4.97
CA ALA A 66 10.23 -25.54 -3.56
C ALA A 66 11.47 -25.27 -2.71
N LYS A 67 11.44 -24.19 -1.95
CA LYS A 67 12.54 -23.77 -1.08
C LYS A 67 12.07 -23.69 0.37
N PRO A 68 12.85 -24.21 1.34
CA PRO A 68 12.56 -24.01 2.75
C PRO A 68 12.54 -22.52 3.10
N LEU A 69 11.49 -22.09 3.83
CA LEU A 69 11.50 -20.80 4.47
C LEU A 69 12.07 -20.98 5.88
N TYR A 70 13.25 -20.42 6.10
CA TYR A 70 13.82 -20.37 7.43
C TYR A 70 13.05 -19.36 8.29
N VAL A 71 12.35 -19.83 9.29
CA VAL A 71 11.66 -19.00 10.28
C VAL A 71 12.51 -19.04 11.56
N PRO A 72 13.19 -17.94 11.91
CA PRO A 72 13.97 -17.90 13.14
C PRO A 72 13.11 -18.24 14.36
N SER A 73 13.65 -19.03 15.29
CA SER A 73 12.93 -19.32 16.52
C SER A 73 12.82 -18.03 17.36
N THR A 74 11.61 -17.64 17.69
CA THR A 74 11.27 -16.40 18.43
C THR A 74 11.72 -16.42 19.91
N ARG A 75 12.55 -17.39 20.30
CA ARG A 75 12.89 -17.68 21.70
C ARG A 75 13.81 -16.69 22.42
N LYS A 76 14.31 -15.65 21.78
CA LYS A 76 15.09 -14.63 22.50
C LYS A 76 14.24 -13.40 22.80
N ARG A 77 13.38 -13.51 23.85
CA ARG A 77 12.98 -12.32 24.61
C ARG A 77 14.25 -11.67 25.17
N ARG A 78 14.72 -10.61 24.60
CA ARG A 78 15.36 -9.57 25.39
C ARG A 78 14.21 -8.81 26.04
N ALA A 79 13.91 -9.14 27.30
CA ALA A 79 13.18 -8.22 28.15
C ALA A 79 13.96 -6.92 28.09
N LEU A 80 13.34 -5.87 27.53
CA LEU A 80 13.88 -4.53 27.62
C LEU A 80 14.05 -4.25 29.10
N GLN A 81 15.26 -3.93 29.53
CA GLN A 81 15.52 -3.61 30.94
C GLN A 81 14.61 -2.47 31.31
N GLN A 82 13.71 -2.71 32.26
CA GLN A 82 12.65 -1.77 32.68
C GLN A 82 13.15 -0.38 33.09
N ASN A 83 14.46 -0.19 33.22
CA ASN A 83 15.09 1.02 33.74
C ASN A 83 15.89 1.85 32.70
N ASN A 84 15.94 1.45 31.43
CA ASN A 84 16.56 2.28 30.40
C ASN A 84 15.50 2.85 29.45
N PRO A 85 15.49 4.17 29.20
CA PRO A 85 14.62 4.72 28.16
C PRO A 85 14.93 4.00 26.86
N LEU A 86 13.89 3.50 26.14
CA LEU A 86 14.06 2.92 24.81
C LEU A 86 14.85 3.91 23.97
N ASN A 87 16.09 3.57 23.72
CA ASN A 87 16.94 4.35 22.83
C ASN A 87 16.37 4.24 21.42
N SER A 88 16.49 5.32 20.63
CA SER A 88 16.15 5.34 19.20
C SER A 88 16.69 4.14 18.42
N ASN A 89 17.81 3.58 18.86
CA ASN A 89 18.43 2.42 18.25
C ASN A 89 17.63 1.11 18.45
N GLU A 90 16.79 1.01 19.46
CA GLU A 90 16.07 -0.26 19.73
C GLU A 90 14.93 -0.51 18.75
N ILE A 91 14.19 0.54 18.37
CA ILE A 91 13.12 0.43 17.36
C ILE A 91 13.67 0.17 15.94
N LEU A 92 14.92 0.50 15.70
CA LEU A 92 15.61 0.32 14.41
C LEU A 92 16.44 -0.96 14.32
N SER A 93 16.55 -1.71 15.42
CA SER A 93 17.37 -2.92 15.50
C SER A 93 16.62 -4.17 15.95
N ASN A 94 15.37 -4.04 16.39
CA ASN A 94 14.58 -5.16 16.89
C ASN A 94 13.10 -5.01 16.54
N TYR A 95 12.43 -6.12 16.26
CA TYR A 95 10.96 -6.17 16.21
C TYR A 95 10.41 -6.20 17.63
N LEU A 96 9.90 -5.07 18.11
CA LEU A 96 9.37 -4.92 19.47
C LEU A 96 8.11 -5.76 19.68
N GLY A 97 7.95 -6.38 20.88
CA GLY A 97 6.68 -6.98 21.30
C GLY A 97 5.59 -5.93 21.52
N TYR A 98 4.33 -6.36 21.55
CA TYR A 98 3.20 -5.45 21.73
C TYR A 98 3.34 -4.58 22.98
N GLU A 99 3.70 -5.16 24.11
CA GLU A 99 3.87 -4.41 25.37
C GLU A 99 4.97 -3.34 25.25
N ASP A 100 6.09 -3.69 24.60
CA ASP A 100 7.19 -2.75 24.38
C ASP A 100 6.78 -1.62 23.42
N GLN A 101 5.99 -1.94 22.39
CA GLN A 101 5.40 -0.93 21.49
C GLN A 101 4.50 0.03 22.28
N MET A 102 3.63 -0.49 23.15
CA MET A 102 2.72 0.34 23.95
C MET A 102 3.45 1.20 24.97
N GLN A 103 4.50 0.68 25.61
CA GLN A 103 5.36 1.47 26.48
C GLN A 103 6.12 2.57 25.71
N PHE A 104 6.55 2.28 24.48
CA PHE A 104 7.20 3.27 23.63
C PHE A 104 6.25 4.42 23.29
N VAL A 105 5.02 4.13 22.82
CA VAL A 105 4.07 5.16 22.44
C VAL A 105 3.59 5.99 23.64
N ASP A 106 3.41 5.37 24.80
CA ASP A 106 3.06 6.08 26.04
C ASP A 106 4.16 7.06 26.47
N ARG A 107 5.42 6.66 26.37
CA ARG A 107 6.58 7.53 26.69
C ARG A 107 6.71 8.70 25.72
N ILE A 108 6.53 8.45 24.43
CA ILE A 108 6.53 9.53 23.44
C ILE A 108 5.42 10.53 23.75
N ALA A 109 4.22 10.08 24.04
CA ALA A 109 3.11 10.96 24.37
C ALA A 109 3.38 11.77 25.66
N ALA A 110 3.92 11.13 26.70
CA ALA A 110 4.27 11.79 27.96
C ALA A 110 5.41 12.81 27.80
N ALA A 111 6.38 12.55 26.92
CA ALA A 111 7.51 13.46 26.66
C ALA A 111 7.12 14.67 25.78
N HIS A 112 6.09 14.55 24.95
CA HIS A 112 5.70 15.57 23.97
C HIS A 112 4.22 15.99 24.09
N PRO A 113 3.67 16.33 25.29
CA PRO A 113 2.24 16.51 25.51
C PRO A 113 1.64 17.71 24.73
N ASN A 114 2.47 18.64 24.28
CA ASN A 114 2.03 19.82 23.50
C ASN A 114 1.69 19.49 22.05
N ILE A 115 2.21 18.37 21.51
CA ILE A 115 2.04 18.00 20.11
C ILE A 115 1.51 16.58 19.92
N VAL A 116 1.45 15.78 20.98
CA VAL A 116 1.02 14.37 20.90
C VAL A 116 -0.19 14.15 21.80
N LYS A 117 -1.26 13.64 21.20
CA LYS A 117 -2.41 13.09 21.93
C LYS A 117 -2.46 11.59 21.67
N ILE A 118 -2.73 10.81 22.71
CA ILE A 118 -2.88 9.37 22.65
C ILE A 118 -4.27 8.95 23.13
N LYS A 119 -4.87 7.97 22.44
CA LYS A 119 -6.22 7.48 22.74
C LYS A 119 -6.28 5.98 22.47
N THR A 120 -6.91 5.22 23.35
CA THR A 120 -7.36 3.86 23.05
C THR A 120 -8.64 3.95 22.22
N ILE A 121 -8.59 3.49 20.97
CA ILE A 121 -9.76 3.53 20.09
C ILE A 121 -10.72 2.39 20.35
N ILE A 122 -10.20 1.20 20.66
CA ILE A 122 -10.97 -0.01 21.01
C ILE A 122 -10.04 -1.01 21.71
N ASN A 123 -10.62 -2.05 22.30
CA ASN A 123 -9.90 -3.24 22.69
C ASN A 123 -10.10 -4.34 21.65
N SER A 124 -9.03 -5.06 21.32
CA SER A 124 -9.06 -6.23 20.45
C SER A 124 -9.88 -7.39 21.03
N THR A 125 -10.07 -8.43 20.26
CA THR A 125 -10.78 -9.64 20.68
C THR A 125 -10.22 -10.26 21.98
N GLU A 126 -8.89 -10.30 22.15
CA GLU A 126 -8.21 -10.77 23.36
C GLU A 126 -7.98 -9.64 24.38
N ARG A 127 -8.70 -8.51 24.23
CA ARG A 127 -8.72 -7.36 25.15
C ARG A 127 -7.44 -6.53 25.22
N ARG A 128 -6.61 -6.53 24.19
CA ARG A 128 -5.46 -5.63 24.08
C ARG A 128 -5.91 -4.25 23.57
N PRO A 129 -5.55 -3.15 24.24
CA PRO A 129 -5.87 -1.79 23.75
C PRO A 129 -5.25 -1.52 22.38
N ILE A 130 -6.05 -1.05 21.43
CA ILE A 130 -5.55 -0.50 20.16
C ILE A 130 -5.42 1.00 20.34
N LYS A 131 -4.18 1.50 20.31
CA LYS A 131 -3.88 2.91 20.54
C LYS A 131 -3.71 3.67 19.26
N MET A 132 -4.22 4.87 19.24
CA MET A 132 -4.07 5.87 18.20
C MET A 132 -3.28 7.06 18.76
N MET A 133 -2.31 7.55 18.03
CA MET A 133 -1.55 8.76 18.34
C MET A 133 -1.86 9.82 17.30
N GLN A 134 -2.17 11.04 17.76
CA GLN A 134 -2.37 12.22 16.93
C GLN A 134 -1.25 13.22 17.19
N PHE A 135 -0.54 13.59 16.15
CA PHE A 135 0.54 14.58 16.15
C PHE A 135 0.03 15.90 15.56
N GLY A 136 0.19 16.98 16.28
CA GLY A 136 -0.17 18.31 15.81
C GLY A 136 -0.37 19.28 16.96
N TYR A 137 -0.03 20.54 16.75
CA TYR A 137 -0.36 21.61 17.70
C TYR A 137 -1.86 21.89 17.68
N PRO A 138 -2.44 22.38 18.80
CA PRO A 138 -3.80 22.89 18.79
C PRO A 138 -4.01 23.93 17.68
N SER A 139 -5.17 23.90 17.04
CA SER A 139 -5.51 24.92 16.04
C SER A 139 -5.56 26.29 16.69
N THR A 140 -4.96 27.29 16.06
CA THR A 140 -4.99 28.70 16.51
C THR A 140 -6.21 29.45 15.99
N THR A 141 -6.87 28.92 14.96
CA THR A 141 -8.08 29.49 14.35
C THR A 141 -9.38 28.88 14.90
N GLY A 142 -9.29 27.76 15.60
CA GLY A 142 -10.44 26.95 16.00
C GLY A 142 -10.97 26.04 14.88
N GLU A 143 -10.47 26.15 13.66
CA GLU A 143 -10.85 25.29 12.55
C GLU A 143 -10.13 23.94 12.64
N ALA A 144 -10.78 22.90 12.12
CA ALA A 144 -10.18 21.58 12.03
C ALA A 144 -9.09 21.56 10.96
N LYS A 145 -7.95 20.96 11.30
CA LYS A 145 -6.82 20.83 10.39
C LYS A 145 -6.98 19.62 9.46
N PRO A 146 -6.40 19.66 8.24
CA PRO A 146 -6.27 18.47 7.41
C PRO A 146 -5.50 17.36 8.13
N ILE A 147 -5.92 16.11 7.92
CA ILE A 147 -5.34 14.93 8.59
C ILE A 147 -4.71 14.00 7.57
N ILE A 148 -3.51 13.51 7.89
CA ILE A 148 -2.90 12.33 7.31
C ILE A 148 -3.11 11.18 8.28
N TRP A 149 -3.81 10.11 7.86
CA TRP A 149 -4.06 8.92 8.66
C TRP A 149 -3.16 7.77 8.19
N ILE A 150 -2.48 7.14 9.13
CA ILE A 150 -1.58 5.99 8.87
C ILE A 150 -1.94 4.88 9.86
N ASP A 151 -2.22 3.68 9.36
CA ASP A 151 -2.29 2.48 10.19
C ASP A 151 -1.30 1.42 9.72
N ALA A 152 -0.97 0.50 10.63
CA ALA A 152 -0.02 -0.57 10.38
C ALA A 152 -0.43 -1.86 11.08
N GLY A 153 -0.04 -2.98 10.48
CA GLY A 153 -0.10 -4.27 11.13
C GLY A 153 -1.48 -4.91 11.21
N ILE A 154 -2.38 -4.58 10.28
CA ILE A 154 -3.66 -5.31 10.17
C ILE A 154 -3.41 -6.79 9.87
N HIS A 155 -2.36 -7.12 9.10
CA HIS A 155 -1.84 -8.47 8.93
C HIS A 155 -0.66 -8.71 9.86
N SER A 156 -0.81 -9.62 10.77
CA SER A 156 0.10 -9.77 11.91
C SER A 156 1.49 -10.33 11.59
N ARG A 157 1.68 -10.97 10.44
CA ARG A 157 2.98 -11.51 9.98
C ARG A 157 3.90 -10.45 9.35
N GLU A 158 3.40 -9.26 9.08
CA GLU A 158 4.04 -8.17 8.37
C GLU A 158 4.80 -7.25 9.32
N TRP A 159 5.82 -7.82 9.99
CA TRP A 159 6.47 -7.18 11.14
C TRP A 159 7.15 -5.85 10.84
N ILE A 160 7.63 -5.67 9.62
CA ILE A 160 8.28 -4.41 9.23
C ILE A 160 7.33 -3.20 9.23
N SER A 161 6.02 -3.44 9.00
CA SER A 161 5.02 -2.37 9.01
C SER A 161 4.90 -1.70 10.37
N TYR A 162 4.96 -2.46 11.45
CA TYR A 162 4.96 -1.95 12.82
C TYR A 162 6.20 -1.09 13.10
N SER A 163 7.37 -1.55 12.64
CA SER A 163 8.63 -0.83 12.84
C SER A 163 8.63 0.52 12.13
N VAL A 164 8.12 0.58 10.89
CA VAL A 164 7.99 1.84 10.14
C VAL A 164 7.02 2.80 10.84
N ALA A 165 5.88 2.31 11.34
CA ALA A 165 4.93 3.14 12.07
C ALA A 165 5.53 3.70 13.37
N LEU A 166 6.24 2.88 14.17
CA LEU A 166 6.95 3.33 15.36
C LEU A 166 8.05 4.34 15.06
N PHE A 167 8.75 4.15 13.93
CA PHE A 167 9.76 5.10 13.48
C PHE A 167 9.15 6.44 13.06
N PHE A 168 8.04 6.44 12.35
CA PHE A 168 7.31 7.67 12.04
C PHE A 168 6.86 8.40 13.31
N ILE A 169 6.34 7.69 14.30
CA ILE A 169 5.99 8.25 15.62
C ILE A 169 7.20 8.95 16.25
N GLN A 170 8.37 8.29 16.25
CA GLN A 170 9.59 8.89 16.78
C GLN A 170 10.01 10.15 16.00
N GLN A 171 10.03 10.08 14.68
CA GLN A 171 10.44 11.19 13.84
C GLN A 171 9.51 12.40 14.00
N LEU A 172 8.21 12.19 14.00
CA LEU A 172 7.23 13.28 14.18
C LEU A 172 7.34 13.95 15.55
N ALA A 173 7.66 13.19 16.58
CA ALA A 173 7.80 13.72 17.94
C ALA A 173 9.15 14.44 18.17
N GLN A 174 10.24 13.89 17.64
CA GLN A 174 11.59 14.30 18.05
C GLN A 174 12.37 15.07 16.97
N ASN A 175 11.99 14.95 15.70
CA ASN A 175 12.70 15.64 14.62
C ASN A 175 12.07 17.03 14.39
N PRO A 176 12.81 18.13 14.67
CA PRO A 176 12.30 19.49 14.57
C PRO A 176 11.87 19.89 13.15
N LYS A 177 12.31 19.16 12.13
CA LYS A 177 11.90 19.32 10.74
C LYS A 177 10.38 19.30 10.56
N TYR A 178 9.66 18.49 11.34
CA TYR A 178 8.21 18.32 11.21
C TYR A 178 7.37 19.37 11.98
N LEU A 179 7.97 20.07 12.94
CA LEU A 179 7.23 21.03 13.79
C LEU A 179 6.47 22.12 13.01
N PRO A 180 7.02 22.71 11.92
CA PRO A 180 6.26 23.68 11.12
C PRO A 180 5.01 23.06 10.49
N ALA A 181 5.10 21.87 9.94
CA ALA A 181 3.95 21.18 9.33
C ALA A 181 2.89 20.82 10.40
N LEU A 182 3.31 20.34 11.57
CA LEU A 182 2.40 19.97 12.66
C LEU A 182 1.60 21.15 13.27
N LYS A 183 1.95 22.39 12.96
CA LYS A 183 1.10 23.56 13.26
C LYS A 183 -0.10 23.66 12.32
N LEU A 184 0.02 23.14 11.11
CA LEU A 184 -0.92 23.33 10.01
C LEU A 184 -1.78 22.10 9.73
N ILE A 185 -1.24 20.91 9.93
CA ILE A 185 -1.91 19.63 9.71
C ILE A 185 -1.80 18.74 10.95
N ASP A 186 -2.66 17.74 11.03
CA ASP A 186 -2.54 16.64 11.99
C ASP A 186 -2.07 15.37 11.28
N ILE A 187 -1.25 14.57 11.97
CA ILE A 187 -0.88 13.24 11.51
C ILE A 187 -1.33 12.24 12.57
N VAL A 188 -2.15 11.29 12.16
CA VAL A 188 -2.69 10.22 13.03
C VAL A 188 -2.00 8.93 12.68
N ILE A 189 -1.50 8.20 13.70
CA ILE A 189 -0.87 6.89 13.52
C ILE A 189 -1.48 5.87 14.47
N VAL A 190 -1.92 4.73 13.91
CA VAL A 190 -2.28 3.51 14.65
C VAL A 190 -1.17 2.49 14.40
N PRO A 191 -0.20 2.35 15.32
CA PRO A 191 1.02 1.57 15.05
C PRO A 191 0.80 0.05 15.05
N ASN A 192 -0.30 -0.42 15.63
CA ASN A 192 -0.62 -1.85 15.71
C ASN A 192 -2.14 -2.04 15.69
N ALA A 193 -2.66 -2.29 14.50
CA ALA A 193 -4.10 -2.47 14.27
C ALA A 193 -4.60 -3.89 14.64
N ASN A 194 -3.70 -4.89 14.75
CA ASN A 194 -4.03 -6.27 15.09
C ASN A 194 -3.07 -6.84 16.16
N PRO A 195 -3.20 -6.37 17.41
CA PRO A 195 -2.27 -6.76 18.47
C PRO A 195 -2.35 -8.25 18.85
N ASP A 196 -3.52 -8.86 18.75
CA ASP A 196 -3.73 -10.28 19.09
C ASP A 196 -3.05 -11.19 18.07
N GLY A 197 -3.28 -10.94 16.78
CA GLY A 197 -2.59 -11.64 15.72
C GLY A 197 -1.07 -11.44 15.81
N TYR A 198 -0.63 -10.22 16.12
CA TYR A 198 0.79 -9.92 16.27
C TYR A 198 1.45 -10.75 17.38
N GLU A 199 0.89 -10.78 18.60
CA GLU A 199 1.42 -11.60 19.69
C GLU A 199 1.35 -13.10 19.37
N PHE A 200 0.29 -13.55 18.70
CA PHE A 200 0.22 -14.92 18.22
C PHE A 200 1.31 -15.24 17.18
N SER A 201 1.61 -14.29 16.27
CA SER A 201 2.70 -14.44 15.31
C SER A 201 4.08 -14.48 15.97
N ARG A 202 4.25 -13.80 17.11
CA ARG A 202 5.51 -13.77 17.86
C ARG A 202 5.76 -15.03 18.66
N HIS A 203 4.71 -15.70 19.16
CA HIS A 203 4.87 -16.77 20.13
C HIS A 203 4.48 -18.15 19.62
N THR A 204 3.62 -18.22 18.60
CA THR A 204 3.02 -19.49 18.19
C THR A 204 3.22 -19.77 16.69
N ASN A 205 2.79 -18.87 15.81
CA ASN A 205 2.91 -19.05 14.37
C ASN A 205 3.39 -17.75 13.71
N ARG A 206 4.70 -17.66 13.40
CA ARG A 206 5.34 -16.49 12.80
C ARG A 206 4.63 -15.97 11.55
N LEU A 207 3.97 -16.84 10.82
CA LEU A 207 3.32 -16.52 9.55
C LEU A 207 1.80 -16.35 9.69
N TRP A 208 1.30 -16.19 10.91
CA TRP A 208 -0.09 -15.87 11.16
C TRP A 208 -0.47 -14.51 10.57
N ARG A 209 -1.56 -14.44 9.81
CA ARG A 209 -2.03 -13.24 9.11
C ARG A 209 -3.21 -12.55 9.82
N LYS A 210 -4.21 -13.35 10.18
CA LYS A 210 -5.57 -12.90 10.56
C LYS A 210 -5.64 -12.31 11.98
N THR A 211 -6.82 -11.80 12.36
CA THR A 211 -7.20 -11.52 13.75
C THR A 211 -7.22 -12.79 14.58
N ARG A 212 -7.68 -12.71 15.85
CA ARG A 212 -7.79 -13.88 16.72
C ARG A 212 -9.23 -14.14 17.19
N SER A 213 -10.23 -13.61 16.46
CA SER A 213 -11.64 -13.88 16.75
C SER A 213 -11.95 -15.38 16.66
N LYS A 214 -12.80 -15.83 17.57
CA LYS A 214 -13.27 -17.21 17.59
C LYS A 214 -14.60 -17.31 16.86
N HIS A 215 -14.67 -18.22 15.90
CA HIS A 215 -15.91 -18.49 15.17
C HIS A 215 -16.66 -19.65 15.82
N GLU A 216 -17.98 -19.54 15.93
CA GLU A 216 -18.81 -20.59 16.50
C GLU A 216 -18.72 -21.86 15.63
N ASN A 217 -18.54 -23.01 16.30
CA ASN A 217 -18.44 -24.35 15.68
C ASN A 217 -17.21 -24.59 14.78
N ASP A 218 -16.24 -23.67 14.73
CA ASP A 218 -15.05 -23.82 13.90
C ASP A 218 -13.81 -24.14 14.71
N ARG A 219 -12.92 -24.95 14.11
CA ARG A 219 -11.57 -25.22 14.64
C ARG A 219 -10.59 -24.11 14.30
N CYS A 220 -10.98 -23.21 13.40
CA CYS A 220 -10.12 -22.14 12.91
C CYS A 220 -10.48 -20.81 13.57
N TYR A 221 -9.48 -19.95 13.67
CA TYR A 221 -9.58 -18.64 14.29
C TYR A 221 -9.30 -17.55 13.26
N GLY A 222 -9.85 -16.37 13.53
CA GLY A 222 -9.47 -15.12 12.90
C GLY A 222 -10.13 -14.85 11.56
N THR A 223 -10.24 -13.57 11.29
CA THR A 223 -10.75 -12.97 10.06
C THR A 223 -9.61 -12.19 9.42
N ASP A 224 -9.54 -12.15 8.10
CA ASP A 224 -8.67 -11.20 7.39
C ASP A 224 -9.22 -9.78 7.59
N GLY A 225 -8.56 -8.99 8.42
CA GLY A 225 -8.99 -7.63 8.73
C GLY A 225 -9.07 -6.75 7.49
N ASN A 226 -8.22 -7.00 6.48
CA ASN A 226 -8.23 -6.29 5.19
C ASN A 226 -9.16 -6.92 4.14
N ARG A 227 -10.18 -7.66 4.60
CA ARG A 227 -11.35 -8.14 3.85
C ARG A 227 -12.65 -7.85 4.59
N ASN A 228 -12.58 -7.18 5.76
CA ASN A 228 -13.70 -7.01 6.68
C ASN A 228 -14.34 -5.61 6.64
N TYR A 229 -13.83 -4.69 5.80
CA TYR A 229 -14.43 -3.36 5.59
C TYR A 229 -15.68 -3.42 4.72
N PRO A 230 -16.66 -2.48 4.90
CA PRO A 230 -18.00 -2.62 4.31
C PRO A 230 -18.06 -2.36 2.80
N PHE A 231 -17.03 -1.76 2.18
CA PHE A 231 -17.09 -1.42 0.76
C PHE A 231 -16.90 -2.66 -0.13
N ASN A 232 -17.91 -2.98 -0.93
CA ASN A 232 -17.96 -4.16 -1.81
C ASN A 232 -17.59 -5.49 -1.13
N TRP A 233 -17.83 -5.60 0.17
CA TRP A 233 -17.50 -6.76 0.98
C TRP A 233 -17.99 -8.09 0.39
N GLY A 234 -17.14 -9.09 0.40
CA GLY A 234 -17.46 -10.45 -0.02
C GLY A 234 -17.56 -10.69 -1.53
N GLN A 235 -17.26 -9.69 -2.38
CA GLN A 235 -17.46 -9.81 -3.84
C GLN A 235 -16.29 -10.48 -4.56
N ALA A 236 -15.04 -10.22 -4.15
CA ALA A 236 -13.84 -10.74 -4.82
C ALA A 236 -12.69 -10.96 -3.84
N GLY A 237 -11.79 -11.89 -4.16
CA GLY A 237 -10.57 -12.13 -3.39
C GLY A 237 -10.82 -12.55 -1.95
N VAL A 238 -11.92 -13.24 -1.69
CA VAL A 238 -12.32 -13.75 -0.38
C VAL A 238 -12.63 -15.24 -0.47
N GLU A 239 -12.55 -15.91 0.68
CA GLU A 239 -12.93 -17.29 0.86
C GLU A 239 -13.78 -17.48 2.11
N TRP A 240 -14.95 -18.08 1.92
CA TRP A 240 -15.95 -18.24 2.96
C TRP A 240 -15.65 -19.37 3.98
N ASN A 241 -14.51 -20.07 3.80
CA ASN A 241 -14.03 -21.02 4.78
C ASN A 241 -13.27 -20.28 5.89
N PRO A 242 -13.67 -20.34 7.18
CA PRO A 242 -12.98 -19.67 8.29
C PRO A 242 -11.51 -20.08 8.47
N CYS A 243 -11.11 -21.22 7.91
CA CYS A 243 -9.72 -21.67 7.91
C CYS A 243 -8.84 -21.00 6.84
N SER A 244 -9.44 -20.27 5.90
CA SER A 244 -8.69 -19.53 4.88
C SER A 244 -8.00 -18.30 5.45
N GLU A 245 -6.84 -17.96 4.89
CA GLU A 245 -6.10 -16.74 5.23
C GLU A 245 -6.80 -15.45 4.73
N ILE A 246 -7.75 -15.59 3.77
CA ILE A 246 -8.53 -14.49 3.20
C ILE A 246 -10.02 -14.58 3.57
N TYR A 247 -10.33 -15.17 4.72
CA TYR A 247 -11.69 -15.24 5.23
C TYR A 247 -12.19 -13.84 5.62
N PRO A 248 -13.30 -13.34 5.02
CA PRO A 248 -13.77 -11.97 5.22
C PRO A 248 -14.53 -11.73 6.52
N GLY A 249 -14.69 -12.78 7.36
CA GLY A 249 -15.55 -12.76 8.54
C GLY A 249 -16.97 -13.19 8.26
N PRO A 250 -17.78 -13.42 9.31
CA PRO A 250 -19.19 -13.83 9.18
C PRO A 250 -20.10 -12.70 8.68
N LYS A 251 -19.64 -11.45 8.83
CA LYS A 251 -20.27 -10.22 8.34
C LYS A 251 -19.22 -9.14 8.19
N THR A 252 -19.52 -8.08 7.45
CA THR A 252 -18.72 -6.87 7.47
C THR A 252 -18.60 -6.32 8.90
N GLU A 253 -17.47 -5.72 9.22
CA GLU A 253 -17.26 -5.14 10.56
C GLU A 253 -17.46 -6.17 11.70
N SER A 254 -17.11 -7.43 11.47
CA SER A 254 -17.19 -8.45 12.52
C SER A 254 -16.07 -8.32 13.54
N GLU A 255 -14.94 -7.74 13.15
CA GLU A 255 -13.73 -7.64 13.96
C GLU A 255 -13.70 -6.32 14.74
N PRO A 256 -13.56 -6.35 16.08
CA PRO A 256 -13.45 -5.13 16.86
C PRO A 256 -12.29 -4.24 16.40
N GLU A 257 -11.19 -4.82 15.97
CA GLU A 257 -10.02 -4.15 15.39
C GLU A 257 -10.44 -3.23 14.23
N VAL A 258 -11.23 -3.77 13.29
CA VAL A 258 -11.74 -3.04 12.12
C VAL A 258 -12.80 -2.00 12.51
N VAL A 259 -13.73 -2.38 13.40
CA VAL A 259 -14.77 -1.47 13.92
C VAL A 259 -14.15 -0.22 14.57
N GLY A 260 -13.07 -0.40 15.34
CA GLY A 260 -12.38 0.72 15.98
C GLY A 260 -11.80 1.71 14.97
N LEU A 261 -11.14 1.21 13.92
CA LEU A 261 -10.57 2.03 12.85
C LEU A 261 -11.68 2.75 12.06
N ILE A 262 -12.71 2.04 11.62
CA ILE A 262 -13.84 2.60 10.88
C ILE A 262 -14.50 3.73 11.68
N ARG A 263 -14.80 3.50 12.96
CA ARG A 263 -15.45 4.49 13.81
C ARG A 263 -14.64 5.77 13.94
N GLU A 264 -13.35 5.65 14.22
CA GLU A 264 -12.48 6.81 14.39
C GLU A 264 -12.25 7.58 13.09
N MET A 265 -12.06 6.88 11.98
CA MET A 265 -11.92 7.51 10.67
C MET A 265 -13.21 8.18 10.22
N THR A 266 -14.37 7.52 10.40
CA THR A 266 -15.67 8.09 10.03
C THR A 266 -15.97 9.38 10.81
N SER A 267 -15.59 9.43 12.09
CA SER A 267 -15.81 10.62 12.93
C SER A 267 -15.00 11.85 12.47
N GLN A 268 -13.95 11.67 11.68
CA GLN A 268 -13.02 12.70 11.21
C GLN A 268 -12.89 12.73 9.67
N LYS A 269 -13.73 12.01 8.93
CA LYS A 269 -13.58 11.76 7.50
C LYS A 269 -13.41 13.02 6.66
N ASP A 270 -14.15 14.09 7.01
CA ASP A 270 -14.12 15.33 6.24
C ASP A 270 -12.77 16.07 6.38
N ASN A 271 -12.00 15.78 7.44
CA ASN A 271 -10.68 16.33 7.67
C ASN A 271 -9.56 15.40 7.17
N ILE A 272 -9.79 14.09 7.08
CA ILE A 272 -8.79 13.15 6.55
C ILE A 272 -8.65 13.35 5.04
N LYS A 273 -7.46 13.77 4.61
CA LYS A 273 -7.13 14.00 3.20
C LYS A 273 -6.30 12.88 2.61
N VAL A 274 -5.52 12.22 3.45
CA VAL A 274 -4.64 11.11 3.09
C VAL A 274 -4.85 9.94 4.05
N TYR A 275 -5.00 8.75 3.49
CA TYR A 275 -5.04 7.47 4.20
C TYR A 275 -3.92 6.57 3.70
N ILE A 276 -3.15 5.98 4.61
CA ILE A 276 -2.10 5.02 4.33
C ILE A 276 -2.27 3.79 5.22
N SER A 277 -2.34 2.62 4.63
CA SER A 277 -2.18 1.35 5.33
C SER A 277 -0.81 0.75 5.02
N LEU A 278 0.00 0.51 6.05
CA LEU A 278 1.34 -0.06 5.92
C LEU A 278 1.26 -1.59 6.01
N HIS A 279 1.67 -2.23 4.93
CA HIS A 279 1.73 -3.66 4.73
C HIS A 279 3.16 -4.11 4.39
N SER A 280 3.36 -5.39 4.23
CA SER A 280 4.50 -5.97 3.52
C SER A 280 4.08 -7.33 2.92
N PHE A 281 4.73 -7.77 1.85
CA PHE A 281 5.90 -7.23 1.18
C PHE A 281 5.63 -7.07 -0.32
N GLY A 282 6.46 -6.29 -1.01
CA GLY A 282 6.29 -6.15 -2.47
C GLY A 282 6.97 -4.92 -3.07
N GLN A 283 7.38 -3.95 -2.26
CA GLN A 283 7.86 -2.64 -2.73
C GLN A 283 6.87 -2.02 -3.72
N GLN A 284 5.61 -1.88 -3.28
CA GLN A 284 4.53 -1.34 -4.09
C GLN A 284 3.78 -0.24 -3.34
N ILE A 285 3.34 0.76 -4.09
CA ILE A 285 2.38 1.78 -3.67
C ILE A 285 1.11 1.50 -4.45
N LEU A 286 0.15 0.90 -3.77
CA LEU A 286 -1.12 0.44 -4.33
C LEU A 286 -2.19 1.53 -4.16
N TYR A 287 -2.97 1.78 -5.22
CA TYR A 287 -4.09 2.72 -5.17
C TYR A 287 -5.40 2.06 -5.63
N PRO A 288 -6.56 2.52 -5.14
CA PRO A 288 -7.90 2.01 -5.49
C PRO A 288 -8.22 2.05 -7.00
N TRP A 289 -9.15 1.24 -7.51
CA TRP A 289 -9.91 0.32 -6.70
C TRP A 289 -9.27 -1.06 -6.70
N GLY A 290 -9.32 -1.73 -5.55
CA GLY A 290 -8.84 -3.09 -5.36
C GLY A 290 -9.92 -4.15 -5.57
N TYR A 291 -11.22 -3.82 -5.46
CA TYR A 291 -12.30 -4.80 -5.53
C TYR A 291 -12.55 -5.36 -6.94
N LYS A 292 -12.08 -4.69 -7.97
CA LYS A 292 -12.32 -5.10 -9.37
C LYS A 292 -11.23 -4.59 -10.29
N THR A 293 -10.73 -5.45 -11.17
CA THR A 293 -9.75 -5.11 -12.21
C THR A 293 -10.30 -4.10 -13.20
N HIS A 294 -9.42 -3.29 -13.78
CA HIS A 294 -9.72 -2.26 -14.78
C HIS A 294 -10.82 -1.28 -14.34
N THR A 295 -10.91 -1.02 -13.05
CA THR A 295 -11.85 -0.08 -12.46
C THR A 295 -11.08 0.93 -11.63
N TYR A 296 -11.30 2.23 -11.87
CA TYR A 296 -10.49 3.30 -11.28
C TYR A 296 -11.37 4.41 -10.70
N PRO A 297 -10.93 5.08 -9.61
CA PRO A 297 -11.56 6.31 -9.17
C PRO A 297 -11.48 7.40 -10.24
N LEU A 298 -12.40 8.38 -10.19
CA LEU A 298 -12.41 9.50 -11.16
C LEU A 298 -11.12 10.32 -11.11
N ASP A 299 -10.49 10.41 -9.94
CA ASP A 299 -9.24 11.13 -9.67
C ASP A 299 -8.00 10.21 -9.66
N VAL A 300 -8.04 9.10 -10.39
CA VAL A 300 -6.94 8.13 -10.47
C VAL A 300 -5.61 8.75 -10.89
N MET A 301 -5.65 9.81 -11.71
CA MET A 301 -4.43 10.51 -12.15
C MET A 301 -3.75 11.24 -11.00
N ASP A 302 -4.52 11.81 -10.06
CA ASP A 302 -3.98 12.45 -8.86
C ASP A 302 -3.33 11.40 -7.95
N LEU A 303 -4.03 10.28 -7.70
CA LEU A 303 -3.50 9.14 -6.94
C LEU A 303 -2.18 8.65 -7.54
N LYS A 304 -2.16 8.41 -8.85
CA LYS A 304 -0.96 7.96 -9.55
C LYS A 304 0.17 8.99 -9.45
N SER A 305 -0.13 10.27 -9.62
CA SER A 305 0.86 11.36 -9.55
C SER A 305 1.53 11.43 -8.17
N VAL A 306 0.74 11.42 -7.09
CA VAL A 306 1.29 11.45 -5.72
C VAL A 306 2.04 10.16 -5.39
N GLY A 307 1.53 9.00 -5.82
CA GLY A 307 2.24 7.73 -5.70
C GLY A 307 3.62 7.75 -6.39
N MET A 308 3.70 8.29 -7.61
CA MET A 308 4.97 8.44 -8.34
C MET A 308 5.94 9.38 -7.62
N LYS A 309 5.46 10.50 -7.06
CA LYS A 309 6.29 11.39 -6.25
C LYS A 309 6.87 10.68 -5.03
N MET A 310 6.07 9.85 -4.34
CA MET A 310 6.56 9.03 -3.22
C MET A 310 7.63 8.04 -3.68
N SER A 311 7.38 7.29 -4.75
CA SER A 311 8.34 6.33 -5.31
C SER A 311 9.66 6.99 -5.73
N ASP A 312 9.57 8.14 -6.42
CA ASP A 312 10.76 8.89 -6.83
C ASP A 312 11.56 9.41 -5.64
N ALA A 313 10.89 9.89 -4.59
CA ALA A 313 11.55 10.35 -3.37
C ALA A 313 12.27 9.20 -2.65
N ILE A 314 11.64 8.05 -2.51
CA ILE A 314 12.26 6.82 -1.96
C ILE A 314 13.50 6.44 -2.79
N ARG A 315 13.36 6.39 -4.11
CA ARG A 315 14.44 6.03 -5.03
C ARG A 315 15.64 6.99 -4.94
N GLN A 316 15.37 8.28 -4.85
CA GLN A 316 16.42 9.31 -4.71
C GLN A 316 17.17 9.19 -3.38
N TYR A 317 16.47 8.79 -2.31
CA TYR A 317 17.08 8.63 -0.99
C TYR A 317 17.97 7.39 -0.89
N GLY A 318 17.46 6.22 -1.25
CA GLY A 318 18.14 4.94 -1.00
C GLY A 318 18.29 4.02 -2.22
N GLY A 319 17.85 4.46 -3.40
CA GLY A 319 17.89 3.65 -4.62
C GLY A 319 16.79 2.58 -4.72
N THR A 320 16.01 2.36 -3.66
CA THR A 320 14.90 1.39 -3.66
C THR A 320 13.77 1.85 -4.59
N ILE A 321 13.25 0.95 -5.41
CA ILE A 321 12.17 1.26 -6.36
C ILE A 321 10.87 0.65 -5.85
N TYR A 322 9.86 1.50 -5.62
CA TYR A 322 8.49 1.10 -5.33
C TYR A 322 7.63 1.26 -6.59
N SER A 323 6.99 0.19 -7.04
CA SER A 323 6.07 0.25 -8.18
C SER A 323 4.76 0.92 -7.77
N VAL A 324 4.28 1.88 -8.58
CA VAL A 324 3.01 2.58 -8.35
C VAL A 324 1.94 1.99 -9.26
N VAL A 325 1.03 1.23 -8.70
CA VAL A 325 0.11 0.37 -9.48
C VAL A 325 -1.28 0.32 -8.85
N ASN A 326 -2.29 0.05 -9.67
CA ASN A 326 -3.63 -0.22 -9.17
C ASN A 326 -3.66 -1.55 -8.41
N SER A 327 -4.35 -1.58 -7.27
CA SER A 327 -4.39 -2.74 -6.37
C SER A 327 -4.88 -4.00 -7.06
N ALA A 328 -6.04 -3.95 -7.75
CA ALA A 328 -6.61 -5.11 -8.41
C ALA A 328 -5.81 -5.56 -9.63
N ASP A 329 -5.28 -4.60 -10.42
CA ASP A 329 -4.53 -4.92 -11.63
C ASP A 329 -3.13 -5.44 -11.32
N SER A 330 -2.55 -5.02 -10.19
CA SER A 330 -1.21 -5.45 -9.79
C SER A 330 -1.20 -6.78 -9.05
N LEU A 331 -2.11 -7.00 -8.12
CA LEU A 331 -2.16 -8.22 -7.32
C LEU A 331 -3.27 -9.16 -7.83
N TYR A 332 -4.47 -8.95 -7.38
CA TYR A 332 -5.72 -9.62 -7.75
C TYR A 332 -6.88 -8.80 -7.19
N ALA A 333 -8.08 -8.99 -7.73
CA ALA A 333 -9.25 -8.30 -7.19
C ALA A 333 -9.53 -8.78 -5.75
N ALA A 334 -9.60 -7.84 -4.82
CA ALA A 334 -9.85 -8.09 -3.39
C ALA A 334 -10.81 -7.05 -2.84
N SER A 335 -11.96 -7.49 -2.35
CA SER A 335 -13.00 -6.62 -1.81
C SER A 335 -12.97 -6.55 -0.29
N GLY A 336 -13.59 -5.52 0.29
CA GLY A 336 -13.58 -5.29 1.72
C GLY A 336 -12.22 -4.83 2.26
N ALA A 337 -11.39 -4.23 1.40
CA ALA A 337 -10.10 -3.66 1.77
C ALA A 337 -10.22 -2.24 2.33
N SER A 338 -9.29 -1.86 3.18
CA SER A 338 -9.29 -0.60 3.91
C SER A 338 -9.09 0.62 3.02
N ASP A 339 -8.20 0.55 2.02
CA ASP A 339 -7.92 1.63 1.08
C ASP A 339 -9.11 1.93 0.16
N ASP A 340 -9.79 0.89 -0.33
CA ASP A 340 -11.02 1.02 -1.10
C ASP A 340 -12.13 1.66 -0.26
N TRP A 341 -12.31 1.20 0.99
CA TRP A 341 -13.28 1.77 1.89
C TRP A 341 -12.96 3.24 2.20
N ALA A 342 -11.72 3.56 2.54
CA ALA A 342 -11.29 4.92 2.81
C ALA A 342 -11.56 5.85 1.61
N LYS A 343 -11.26 5.39 0.40
CA LYS A 343 -11.59 6.11 -0.84
C LYS A 343 -13.09 6.30 -1.00
N SER A 344 -13.89 5.28 -0.70
CA SER A 344 -15.36 5.30 -0.88
C SER A 344 -16.08 6.29 0.05
N ILE A 345 -15.51 6.58 1.22
CA ILE A 345 -16.06 7.58 2.16
C ILE A 345 -15.60 9.01 1.89
N GLY A 346 -14.85 9.24 0.80
CA GLY A 346 -14.48 10.57 0.31
C GLY A 346 -13.05 11.01 0.64
N ILE A 347 -12.18 10.14 1.18
CA ILE A 347 -10.77 10.46 1.38
C ILE A 347 -10.08 10.53 0.02
N LYS A 348 -9.46 11.69 -0.30
CA LYS A 348 -8.91 11.93 -1.63
C LYS A 348 -7.76 10.99 -1.95
N TYR A 349 -6.78 10.87 -1.08
CA TYR A 349 -5.60 10.04 -1.27
C TYR A 349 -5.64 8.82 -0.36
N ALA A 350 -5.90 7.66 -0.91
CA ALA A 350 -5.90 6.38 -0.19
C ALA A 350 -4.91 5.42 -0.84
N TYR A 351 -4.01 4.84 -0.03
CA TYR A 351 -2.99 3.91 -0.51
C TYR A 351 -2.77 2.76 0.47
N THR A 352 -2.47 1.60 -0.08
CA THR A 352 -1.77 0.52 0.62
C THR A 352 -0.31 0.52 0.19
N ILE A 353 0.62 0.53 1.14
CA ILE A 353 2.06 0.47 0.86
C ILE A 353 2.58 -0.90 1.27
N GLU A 354 2.96 -1.70 0.28
CA GLU A 354 3.67 -2.97 0.47
C GLU A 354 5.16 -2.67 0.61
N LEU A 355 5.67 -2.72 1.83
CA LEU A 355 7.06 -2.39 2.16
C LEU A 355 8.07 -3.41 1.60
N SER A 356 9.35 -3.13 1.77
CA SER A 356 10.44 -4.06 1.44
C SER A 356 10.30 -5.39 2.21
N PRO A 357 10.76 -6.52 1.60
CA PRO A 357 11.49 -6.65 0.34
C PRO A 357 10.57 -6.66 -0.91
N SER A 358 11.16 -6.61 -2.11
CA SER A 358 10.39 -6.62 -3.38
C SER A 358 9.76 -7.98 -3.68
N ASP A 359 10.47 -9.04 -3.37
CA ASP A 359 10.04 -10.42 -3.63
C ASP A 359 10.77 -11.40 -2.70
N MET A 360 10.52 -12.68 -2.92
CA MET A 360 11.11 -13.78 -2.18
C MET A 360 12.28 -14.46 -2.93
N SER A 361 12.79 -13.84 -4.00
CA SER A 361 13.67 -14.54 -4.94
C SER A 361 15.11 -14.68 -4.47
N GLN A 362 15.63 -13.75 -3.66
CA GLN A 362 17.06 -13.73 -3.33
C GLN A 362 17.42 -14.42 -2.01
N ASN A 363 16.69 -14.18 -0.93
CA ASN A 363 17.02 -14.75 0.39
C ASN A 363 15.81 -15.41 1.10
N ASN A 364 14.70 -15.62 0.43
CA ASN A 364 13.44 -16.11 1.03
C ASN A 364 12.95 -15.27 2.22
N GLU A 365 13.24 -13.97 2.24
CA GLU A 365 12.94 -13.12 3.39
C GLU A 365 11.44 -12.83 3.49
N GLY A 366 10.79 -12.30 2.44
CA GLY A 366 9.37 -12.00 2.46
C GLY A 366 8.89 -11.40 3.77
N PHE A 367 7.98 -12.10 4.44
CA PHE A 367 7.50 -11.70 5.78
C PHE A 367 8.54 -11.86 6.89
N VAL A 368 9.65 -12.59 6.66
CA VAL A 368 10.68 -12.91 7.68
C VAL A 368 11.93 -12.06 7.42
N LEU A 369 11.71 -10.78 7.15
CA LEU A 369 12.79 -9.82 6.95
C LEU A 369 13.69 -9.75 8.19
N ASP A 370 15.01 -9.84 7.98
CA ASP A 370 15.99 -9.80 9.07
C ASP A 370 16.01 -8.44 9.80
N GLU A 371 16.19 -8.47 11.11
CA GLU A 371 16.19 -7.27 11.96
C GLU A 371 17.23 -6.23 11.53
N SER A 372 18.35 -6.65 10.91
CA SER A 372 19.36 -5.74 10.36
C SER A 372 18.83 -4.83 9.23
N GLN A 373 17.72 -5.19 8.60
CA GLN A 373 17.08 -4.42 7.54
C GLN A 373 16.10 -3.36 8.06
N ILE A 374 15.68 -3.42 9.33
CA ILE A 374 14.68 -2.51 9.90
C ILE A 374 15.09 -1.05 9.67
N SER A 375 16.31 -0.70 10.05
CA SER A 375 16.80 0.68 9.92
C SER A 375 16.75 1.17 8.47
N ARG A 376 17.15 0.34 7.51
CA ARG A 376 17.10 0.69 6.08
C ARG A 376 15.67 0.95 5.63
N VAL A 377 14.74 0.03 5.89
CA VAL A 377 13.35 0.16 5.46
C VAL A 377 12.65 1.34 6.14
N CYS A 378 12.89 1.56 7.43
CA CYS A 378 12.36 2.72 8.14
C CYS A 378 12.81 4.04 7.52
N ASN A 379 14.12 4.17 7.23
CA ASN A 379 14.67 5.40 6.68
C ASN A 379 14.26 5.63 5.22
N GLU A 380 14.15 4.59 4.39
CA GLU A 380 13.69 4.73 3.01
C GLU A 380 12.26 5.26 2.90
N MET A 381 11.42 5.11 3.94
CA MET A 381 10.04 5.56 3.94
C MET A 381 9.84 7.02 4.39
N LEU A 382 10.84 7.66 5.02
CA LEU A 382 10.71 9.07 5.41
C LEU A 382 10.47 10.02 4.24
N PRO A 383 11.15 9.89 3.09
CA PRO A 383 10.86 10.74 1.92
C PRO A 383 9.41 10.61 1.42
N ALA A 384 8.81 9.42 1.53
CA ALA A 384 7.40 9.25 1.17
C ALA A 384 6.47 10.02 2.13
N LEU A 385 6.77 9.98 3.45
CA LEU A 385 6.06 10.79 4.44
C LEU A 385 6.19 12.28 4.15
N ASP A 386 7.38 12.76 3.77
CA ASP A 386 7.63 14.15 3.37
C ASP A 386 6.78 14.57 2.17
N VAL A 387 6.67 13.71 1.16
CA VAL A 387 5.81 13.94 -0.02
C VAL A 387 4.35 14.06 0.39
N LEU A 388 3.85 13.18 1.26
CA LEU A 388 2.46 13.23 1.73
C LEU A 388 2.17 14.50 2.52
N ILE A 389 3.08 14.91 3.41
CA ILE A 389 2.98 16.17 4.16
C ILE A 389 2.93 17.36 3.19
N ASN A 390 3.88 17.45 2.25
CA ASN A 390 3.92 18.56 1.30
C ASN A 390 2.70 18.58 0.37
N THR A 391 2.22 17.42 -0.07
CA THR A 391 0.99 17.32 -0.87
C THR A 391 -0.21 17.85 -0.08
N THR A 392 -0.34 17.45 1.19
CA THR A 392 -1.44 17.90 2.06
C THR A 392 -1.39 19.41 2.27
N LEU A 393 -0.22 19.97 2.56
CA LEU A 393 -0.03 21.41 2.76
C LEU A 393 -0.33 22.21 1.49
N SER A 394 0.21 21.79 0.34
CA SER A 394 0.06 22.54 -0.91
C SER A 394 -1.36 22.47 -1.47
N GLU A 395 -1.99 21.32 -1.45
CA GLU A 395 -3.28 21.11 -2.09
C GLU A 395 -4.47 21.60 -1.23
N PHE A 396 -4.42 21.37 0.08
CA PHE A 396 -5.56 21.66 0.95
C PHE A 396 -5.43 22.98 1.73
N LEU A 397 -4.22 23.55 1.77
CA LEU A 397 -3.98 24.81 2.47
C LEU A 397 -3.33 25.90 1.59
N GLY A 398 -2.95 25.58 0.34
CA GLY A 398 -2.23 26.50 -0.54
C GLY A 398 -0.86 26.93 0.02
N GLN A 399 -0.26 26.11 0.90
CA GLN A 399 0.99 26.43 1.60
C GLN A 399 2.10 25.46 1.19
N SER A 400 3.34 25.92 1.20
CA SER A 400 4.52 25.08 1.06
C SER A 400 5.41 25.25 2.28
N VAL A 401 5.83 24.14 2.87
CA VAL A 401 6.85 24.13 3.91
C VAL A 401 8.08 23.42 3.33
N SER A 402 9.22 24.12 3.31
CA SER A 402 10.48 23.48 2.89
C SER A 402 10.91 22.48 3.96
N LEU A 403 10.63 21.21 3.73
CA LEU A 403 11.16 20.11 4.54
C LEU A 403 12.61 19.75 4.17
N SER A 404 13.17 20.43 3.13
CA SER A 404 14.46 20.11 2.54
C SER A 404 15.69 20.71 3.25
N SER A 405 15.53 21.48 4.33
CA SER A 405 16.63 22.23 4.92
C SER A 405 17.48 21.50 5.97
N ILE A 406 17.30 20.18 6.17
CA ILE A 406 18.19 19.39 7.00
C ILE A 406 18.69 18.22 6.17
N LEU A 407 19.90 18.39 5.61
CA LEU A 407 20.67 17.35 4.94
C LEU A 407 20.72 16.10 5.85
N TYR A 408 20.35 14.95 5.30
CA TYR A 408 20.63 13.65 5.92
C TYR A 408 22.14 13.54 6.14
N PRO A 409 22.64 13.26 7.35
CA PRO A 409 24.05 13.42 7.71
C PRO A 409 25.05 12.44 7.08
N HIS A 410 24.67 11.68 6.05
CA HIS A 410 25.53 10.62 5.49
C HIS A 410 25.64 10.56 3.97
N PHE A 411 25.56 11.69 3.25
CA PHE A 411 26.01 11.71 1.85
C PHE A 411 27.04 12.82 1.62
N PRO A 412 28.23 12.51 1.04
CA PRO A 412 29.15 13.54 0.61
C PRO A 412 28.50 14.39 -0.49
N SER A 413 28.54 15.69 -0.31
CA SER A 413 28.01 16.71 -1.21
C SER A 413 28.82 16.76 -2.52
N THR A 414 28.47 15.95 -3.51
CA THR A 414 29.06 16.02 -4.86
C THR A 414 28.06 15.94 -6.00
N TYR A 415 26.81 16.33 -5.76
CA TYR A 415 25.88 16.55 -6.90
C TYR A 415 25.33 17.97 -6.84
N PRO A 416 25.46 18.76 -7.94
CA PRO A 416 24.91 20.10 -7.99
C PRO A 416 23.37 20.06 -7.98
N LEU A 417 22.79 20.92 -7.15
CA LEU A 417 21.37 21.21 -7.13
C LEU A 417 20.90 21.64 -8.52
N ILE A 418 20.11 20.81 -9.19
CA ILE A 418 19.37 21.23 -10.37
C ILE A 418 18.12 21.97 -9.86
N THR A 419 18.20 23.29 -9.83
CA THR A 419 17.06 24.18 -9.65
C THR A 419 16.08 23.97 -10.81
N ASN A 420 14.80 23.71 -10.50
CA ASN A 420 13.73 23.59 -11.45
C ASN A 420 13.42 24.96 -12.10
N GLU A 421 14.21 25.36 -13.07
CA GLU A 421 13.84 26.31 -14.10
C GLU A 421 14.30 25.78 -15.46
N LEU A 422 13.52 24.86 -16.01
CA LEU A 422 13.58 24.54 -17.44
C LEU A 422 12.67 25.52 -18.19
N ILE A 423 13.18 26.76 -18.36
CA ILE A 423 12.74 27.64 -19.43
C ILE A 423 13.38 27.10 -20.71
N TYR A 424 12.59 26.40 -21.53
CA TYR A 424 13.01 26.08 -22.90
C TYR A 424 12.80 27.31 -23.77
N PRO A 425 13.84 27.89 -24.38
CA PRO A 425 13.64 28.84 -25.45
C PRO A 425 13.26 28.08 -26.73
N PRO A 426 12.25 28.55 -27.50
CA PRO A 426 11.83 27.92 -28.74
C PRO A 426 12.70 28.38 -29.89
N THR A 427 13.94 27.89 -30.03
CA THR A 427 14.73 28.02 -31.27
C THR A 427 16.01 27.23 -31.15
N LEU A 428 16.03 26.03 -31.71
CA LEU A 428 17.26 25.36 -32.20
C LEU A 428 16.90 24.15 -33.08
N CYS A 429 16.25 24.45 -34.19
CA CYS A 429 16.32 23.65 -35.42
C CYS A 429 16.76 24.57 -36.55
N ALA A 430 18.00 25.03 -36.53
CA ALA A 430 18.65 25.62 -37.68
C ALA A 430 19.76 24.67 -38.16
N VAL A 431 19.61 24.21 -39.38
CA VAL A 431 20.62 23.42 -40.12
C VAL A 431 21.74 24.37 -40.51
N PRO A 432 23.01 24.17 -40.13
CA PRO A 432 24.09 24.97 -40.69
C PRO A 432 24.53 24.42 -42.05
N GLU A 433 24.56 25.31 -43.04
CA GLU A 433 25.18 25.09 -44.34
C GLU A 433 26.67 24.78 -44.23
N LYS A 434 27.12 23.95 -45.17
CA LYS A 434 28.52 23.53 -45.35
C LYS A 434 29.45 24.71 -45.66
N LYS A 435 30.57 24.81 -44.93
CA LYS A 435 31.85 25.25 -45.50
C LYS A 435 33.01 24.68 -44.70
N GLY A 436 33.97 24.04 -45.38
CA GLY A 436 35.36 23.91 -44.99
C GLY A 436 35.83 22.53 -44.50
N LEU A 437 36.47 21.78 -45.41
CA LEU A 437 37.27 20.60 -45.15
C LEU A 437 38.51 20.94 -44.30
N ILE A 438 38.79 20.20 -43.24
CA ILE A 438 40.15 19.87 -42.81
C ILE A 438 40.11 18.43 -42.24
N GLY A 439 41.08 17.60 -42.68
CA GLY A 439 41.11 16.16 -42.44
C GLY A 439 41.43 15.72 -41.04
N PHE A 440 40.75 14.65 -40.60
CA PHE A 440 41.11 13.88 -39.42
C PHE A 440 41.01 12.37 -39.69
N SER A 441 41.86 11.63 -38.97
CA SER A 441 42.25 10.25 -39.19
C SER A 441 41.15 9.21 -38.96
N LYS A 442 41.33 8.00 -39.57
CA LYS A 442 40.35 6.91 -39.77
C LYS A 442 39.75 6.28 -38.49
N THR A 443 40.12 6.66 -37.27
CA THR A 443 39.70 5.99 -36.04
C THR A 443 38.50 6.65 -35.33
N THR A 444 38.06 7.82 -35.74
CA THR A 444 36.97 8.57 -35.09
C THR A 444 35.61 8.41 -35.80
N ARG A 445 35.52 7.69 -36.92
CA ARG A 445 34.26 7.54 -37.69
C ARG A 445 33.21 6.59 -37.07
N SER A 446 33.64 5.63 -36.26
CA SER A 446 32.70 4.64 -35.70
C SER A 446 31.86 5.14 -34.53
N ILE A 447 32.37 6.07 -33.71
CA ILE A 447 31.66 6.58 -32.53
C ILE A 447 30.65 7.67 -32.93
N SER A 448 30.96 8.48 -33.93
CA SER A 448 30.05 9.53 -34.43
C SER A 448 28.83 8.95 -35.14
N ALA A 449 28.94 7.81 -35.80
CA ALA A 449 27.82 7.12 -36.45
C ALA A 449 26.80 6.54 -35.47
N ILE A 450 27.27 6.00 -34.34
CA ILE A 450 26.42 5.44 -33.29
C ILE A 450 25.66 6.56 -32.55
N LEU A 451 26.28 7.68 -32.27
CA LEU A 451 25.62 8.83 -31.66
C LEU A 451 24.60 9.51 -32.59
N PHE A 452 24.83 9.48 -33.92
CA PHE A 452 23.87 10.00 -34.87
C PHE A 452 22.62 9.12 -35.00
N PHE A 453 22.77 7.78 -34.95
CA PHE A 453 21.65 6.86 -34.98
C PHE A 453 20.79 6.95 -33.70
N PHE A 454 21.39 7.09 -32.52
CA PHE A 454 20.63 7.27 -31.29
C PHE A 454 19.86 8.59 -31.22
N ARG A 455 20.43 9.69 -31.72
CA ARG A 455 19.72 10.98 -31.78
C ARG A 455 18.56 10.99 -32.77
N THR A 456 18.70 10.33 -33.93
CA THR A 456 17.64 10.24 -34.94
C THR A 456 16.49 9.35 -34.49
N PHE A 457 16.79 8.26 -33.73
CA PHE A 457 15.76 7.37 -33.19
C PHE A 457 14.94 8.04 -32.08
N LEU A 458 15.55 8.87 -31.25
CA LEU A 458 14.85 9.61 -30.19
C LEU A 458 13.93 10.73 -30.78
N CYS A 459 14.34 11.39 -31.84
CA CYS A 459 13.50 12.39 -32.52
C CYS A 459 12.27 11.78 -33.22
N ILE A 460 12.39 10.57 -33.77
CA ILE A 460 11.26 9.89 -34.42
C ILE A 460 10.24 9.40 -33.42
N GLN A 461 10.66 8.95 -32.22
CA GLN A 461 9.72 8.53 -31.17
C GLN A 461 8.95 9.70 -30.56
N THR A 462 9.56 10.86 -30.37
CA THR A 462 8.86 12.05 -29.86
C THR A 462 7.89 12.65 -30.87
N ALA A 463 8.23 12.63 -32.17
CA ALA A 463 7.33 13.08 -33.24
C ALA A 463 6.10 12.17 -33.40
N SER A 464 6.25 10.84 -33.27
CA SER A 464 5.12 9.91 -33.34
C SER A 464 4.18 10.04 -32.11
N TYR A 465 4.69 10.45 -30.94
CA TYR A 465 3.85 10.66 -29.77
C TYR A 465 2.98 11.91 -29.87
N HIS A 466 3.48 12.98 -30.45
CA HIS A 466 2.72 14.22 -30.70
C HIS A 466 1.72 14.10 -31.84
N PHE A 467 2.02 13.31 -32.87
CA PHE A 467 1.12 13.14 -34.02
C PHE A 467 -0.12 12.30 -33.67
N ASN A 468 0.03 11.27 -32.85
CA ASN A 468 -1.10 10.45 -32.36
C ASN A 468 -2.01 11.18 -31.35
N HIS A 469 -1.47 12.12 -30.56
CA HIS A 469 -2.30 12.91 -29.65
C HIS A 469 -3.12 13.99 -30.32
N SER A 470 -2.63 14.59 -31.41
CA SER A 470 -3.36 15.60 -32.20
C SER A 470 -4.51 14.98 -32.99
N LEU A 471 -4.33 13.78 -33.56
CA LEU A 471 -5.38 13.09 -34.33
C LEU A 471 -6.51 12.55 -33.40
N HIS A 472 -6.25 12.29 -32.11
CA HIS A 472 -7.27 11.82 -31.19
C HIS A 472 -8.17 12.95 -30.65
N LEU A 473 -7.65 14.17 -30.60
CA LEU A 473 -8.43 15.37 -30.22
C LEU A 473 -9.35 15.86 -31.33
N ASP A 474 -8.93 15.78 -32.62
CA ASP A 474 -9.76 16.16 -33.77
C ASP A 474 -10.90 15.17 -34.04
N LEU A 475 -10.74 13.88 -33.72
CA LEU A 475 -11.81 12.88 -33.86
C LEU A 475 -12.88 12.99 -32.78
N LEU A 476 -12.56 13.52 -31.60
CA LEU A 476 -13.53 13.77 -30.52
C LEU A 476 -14.35 15.03 -30.75
N ASN A 477 -13.80 16.05 -31.38
CA ASN A 477 -14.54 17.27 -31.70
C ASN A 477 -15.52 17.12 -32.91
N HIS A 478 -15.30 16.18 -33.82
CA HIS A 478 -16.22 15.91 -34.92
C HIS A 478 -17.43 15.02 -34.57
N LYS A 479 -17.42 14.35 -33.43
CA LYS A 479 -18.57 13.54 -32.97
C LYS A 479 -19.57 14.29 -32.09
N LEU A 480 -19.28 15.52 -31.70
CA LEU A 480 -20.14 16.33 -30.81
C LEU A 480 -21.08 17.32 -31.59
N ILE A 481 -20.98 17.42 -32.90
CA ILE A 481 -21.75 18.42 -33.69
C ILE A 481 -22.96 17.80 -34.44
N THR A 482 -23.19 16.51 -34.43
CA THR A 482 -24.28 15.87 -35.20
C THR A 482 -25.36 15.17 -34.40
N ARG A 483 -25.71 15.65 -33.21
CA ARG A 483 -26.93 15.18 -32.48
C ARG A 483 -27.63 16.30 -31.72
N THR A 484 -28.22 17.24 -32.46
CA THR A 484 -29.32 18.06 -31.96
C THR A 484 -30.34 18.25 -33.07
N ASN A 485 -31.33 17.38 -33.09
CA ASN A 485 -32.67 17.66 -33.66
C ASN A 485 -33.53 16.39 -33.59
N ILE A 486 -34.26 16.16 -32.52
CA ILE A 486 -35.55 15.43 -32.52
C ILE A 486 -36.42 16.05 -31.44
N ASN A 487 -37.58 16.50 -31.84
CA ASN A 487 -38.65 17.19 -31.15
C ASN A 487 -39.39 16.26 -30.13
N PRO A 488 -39.86 16.76 -29.02
CA PRO A 488 -40.60 15.96 -28.03
C PRO A 488 -42.08 15.81 -28.39
N ARG A 489 -42.61 14.62 -28.36
CA ARG A 489 -44.06 14.34 -28.24
C ARG A 489 -44.39 13.87 -26.85
N GLU A 490 -45.45 14.52 -26.34
CA GLU A 490 -46.10 14.28 -25.06
C GLU A 490 -46.62 12.83 -24.90
N GLU A 491 -46.44 12.22 -23.76
CA GLU A 491 -47.32 11.15 -23.25
C GLU A 491 -47.55 11.36 -21.74
N LYS A 492 -48.84 11.28 -21.39
CA LYS A 492 -49.44 11.49 -20.07
C LYS A 492 -49.20 10.30 -19.14
N PRO A 493 -49.21 10.50 -17.81
CA PRO A 493 -48.99 9.44 -16.84
C PRO A 493 -50.25 8.61 -16.59
N THR A 494 -50.09 7.28 -16.62
CA THR A 494 -51.09 6.33 -16.17
C THR A 494 -50.91 6.02 -14.68
N THR A 495 -51.98 6.23 -13.95
CA THR A 495 -52.16 5.92 -12.52
C THR A 495 -52.24 4.41 -12.28
N ILE A 496 -51.53 3.93 -11.26
CA ILE A 496 -51.67 2.57 -10.72
C ILE A 496 -52.45 2.63 -9.40
N PRO A 497 -53.47 1.76 -9.18
CA PRO A 497 -54.34 1.84 -8.01
C PRO A 497 -53.73 1.16 -6.78
N THR A 498 -53.96 1.82 -5.63
CA THR A 498 -53.71 1.31 -4.29
C THR A 498 -54.66 0.18 -3.92
N ASN A 499 -54.14 -0.97 -3.50
CA ASN A 499 -54.93 -1.99 -2.80
C ASN A 499 -54.58 -2.03 -1.31
N LYS A 500 -55.57 -1.71 -0.50
CA LYS A 500 -55.65 -1.96 0.95
C LYS A 500 -55.89 -3.47 1.20
N PHE A 501 -55.13 -4.04 2.12
CA PHE A 501 -55.52 -5.20 2.93
C PHE A 501 -54.95 -4.97 4.31
N GLY A 502 -55.67 -4.93 5.34
CA GLY A 502 -56.62 -5.66 6.05
C GLY A 502 -55.94 -6.34 7.23
N MET A 503 -56.03 -5.69 8.46
CA MET A 503 -55.62 -6.34 9.71
C MET A 503 -56.46 -7.60 9.94
N VAL A 504 -55.80 -8.69 10.40
CA VAL A 504 -56.45 -9.73 11.18
C VAL A 504 -55.63 -9.99 12.43
N LYS A 505 -56.26 -9.75 13.59
CA LYS A 505 -55.88 -10.20 14.93
C LYS A 505 -56.37 -11.63 15.14
N LYS A 506 -55.60 -12.34 16.00
CA LYS A 506 -55.94 -13.47 16.86
C LYS A 506 -55.28 -14.80 16.52
N GLY A 507 -54.70 -15.30 17.60
CA GLY A 507 -54.45 -16.66 17.92
C GLY A 507 -53.15 -16.80 18.70
#